data_82ec0d84725008888bf052a87d478e82
#
_entry.id   82ec0d84725008888bf052a87d478e82
#
_cell.length_a   1.000
_cell.length_b   1.000
_cell.length_c   1.000
_cell.angle_alpha   90.00
_cell.angle_beta   90.00
_cell.angle_gamma   90.00
#
_symmetry.space_group_name_H-M   'P 1'
#
loop_
_entity.id
_entity.type
_entity.pdbx_description
1 polymer ?
#
loop_
_entity_poly.entity_id
_entity_poly.type
_entity_poly.pdbx_seq_one_letter_code
_entity_poly.pdbx_strand_id
1 'polypeptide(L)'
;VSKDDKFARIAALRPARRKEAPAPFVSEAAAGGDRLAELLGARINRNHYGEHLSLQQWYATPEMCSPDSRSLTLLLPHTADAEGSVKAAIDPEQWLFLDTETTGLAGGTGTYAFMVGIAWWDAGGLQVEQFFMRDLDEEHSLLLELSERMQKRPVLVTFNGKSFDWPLLETRYRMTRSVPAFSPRVHLDLLHPARQLWRLRLGSVRLKDLERHVLGGEGRSLDWSRHDDIDSSLIPQMYFDYLRGGPADPLVGIFRHNQMDLRGLAALAGKILALLDSGNGIATAASAETSDPIEVLGLSRMMRNRGHSTRARELYETALSFGLPRPVERLAQQELAQLAKRELDYTRAISLWDALREGPGSNKRKEAPLLVEDAQRALESAIEAAEQLAIYYEHRAREPRRALDLIRAAIAELRAAQRDRKLAGDRARNKEARLARRLTRLERLCAAAARVAQASACGGSASRGTKSKG
;
A
#
# COMPACT_ATOMS: atom_id res chain seq x y z
N VAL A 1 33.52 -30.28 39.45
CA VAL A 1 33.72 -30.87 38.12
C VAL A 1 34.52 -29.85 37.29
N SER A 2 35.80 -30.22 37.06
CA SER A 2 36.78 -29.37 36.36
C SER A 2 36.37 -29.08 34.91
N LYS A 3 36.77 -27.91 34.37
CA LYS A 3 36.52 -27.52 32.95
C LYS A 3 37.12 -28.54 31.96
N ASP A 4 38.16 -29.27 32.35
CA ASP A 4 38.84 -30.27 31.53
C ASP A 4 37.97 -31.53 31.27
N ASP A 5 37.03 -31.84 32.17
CA ASP A 5 36.14 -32.99 32.00
C ASP A 5 35.04 -32.79 30.95
N LYS A 6 34.69 -31.54 30.65
CA LYS A 6 33.73 -31.21 29.59
C LYS A 6 34.34 -31.34 28.18
N PHE A 7 35.60 -30.95 28.01
CA PHE A 7 36.28 -31.07 26.73
C PHE A 7 36.65 -32.54 26.41
N ALA A 8 36.97 -33.34 27.40
CA ALA A 8 37.18 -34.77 27.22
C ALA A 8 35.90 -35.50 26.73
N ARG A 9 34.73 -35.15 27.29
CA ARG A 9 33.44 -35.68 26.84
C ARG A 9 33.07 -35.25 25.42
N ILE A 10 33.38 -34.01 25.00
CA ILE A 10 33.15 -33.53 23.66
C ILE A 10 34.11 -34.19 22.65
N ALA A 11 35.36 -34.49 23.05
CA ALA A 11 36.30 -35.21 22.21
C ALA A 11 35.93 -36.69 21.98
N ALA A 12 35.24 -37.31 22.97
CA ALA A 12 34.72 -38.68 22.85
C ALA A 12 33.49 -38.78 21.91
N LEU A 13 32.85 -37.67 21.51
CA LEU A 13 31.74 -37.64 20.58
C LEU A 13 32.19 -37.48 19.12
N ARG A 14 33.51 -37.53 18.81
CA ARG A 14 33.97 -37.57 17.44
C ARG A 14 33.56 -38.89 16.78
N PRO A 15 32.77 -38.88 15.69
CA PRO A 15 32.45 -40.10 14.98
C PRO A 15 33.73 -40.77 14.45
N ALA A 16 33.82 -42.06 14.65
CA ALA A 16 34.91 -42.89 14.16
C ALA A 16 35.11 -42.73 12.64
N ARG A 17 36.36 -42.75 12.23
CA ARG A 17 36.92 -42.76 10.87
C ARG A 17 35.91 -43.03 9.76
N ARG A 18 35.75 -42.06 8.86
CA ARG A 18 35.12 -42.21 7.55
C ARG A 18 35.50 -43.51 6.89
N LYS A 19 34.56 -44.44 6.77
CA LYS A 19 34.62 -45.50 5.78
C LYS A 19 34.57 -44.83 4.41
N GLU A 20 35.26 -45.41 3.45
CA GLU A 20 35.27 -44.96 2.06
C GLU A 20 33.91 -44.54 1.60
N ALA A 21 33.86 -43.37 0.95
CA ALA A 21 32.63 -42.84 0.40
C ALA A 21 32.02 -43.90 -0.53
N PRO A 22 30.74 -44.24 -0.40
CA PRO A 22 30.07 -45.02 -1.42
C PRO A 22 30.16 -44.26 -2.74
N ALA A 23 30.25 -45.02 -3.86
CA ALA A 23 30.19 -44.47 -5.21
C ALA A 23 29.05 -43.40 -5.28
N PRO A 24 29.25 -42.33 -6.07
CA PRO A 24 28.28 -41.27 -6.13
C PRO A 24 26.89 -41.86 -6.44
N PHE A 25 26.01 -41.76 -5.48
CA PHE A 25 24.59 -42.01 -5.69
C PHE A 25 24.19 -40.95 -6.74
N VAL A 26 23.98 -41.36 -7.97
CA VAL A 26 23.24 -40.53 -8.93
C VAL A 26 21.85 -40.44 -8.35
N SER A 27 21.54 -39.31 -7.76
CA SER A 27 20.23 -39.12 -7.10
C SER A 27 19.15 -39.26 -8.17
N GLU A 28 18.05 -39.97 -7.83
CA GLU A 28 16.88 -40.00 -8.70
C GLU A 28 16.37 -38.56 -9.03
N ALA A 29 16.69 -37.59 -8.21
CA ALA A 29 16.48 -36.18 -8.44
C ALA A 29 17.25 -35.62 -9.66
N ALA A 30 18.47 -36.14 -9.98
CA ALA A 30 19.20 -35.71 -11.16
C ALA A 30 18.49 -36.14 -12.48
N ALA A 31 17.95 -37.35 -12.52
CA ALA A 31 17.16 -37.81 -13.65
C ALA A 31 15.83 -37.03 -13.79
N GLY A 32 15.20 -36.66 -12.67
CA GLY A 32 14.02 -35.79 -12.64
C GLY A 32 14.31 -34.36 -13.08
N GLY A 33 15.51 -33.84 -12.75
CA GLY A 33 15.97 -32.50 -13.14
C GLY A 33 16.19 -32.35 -14.64
N ASP A 34 16.76 -33.34 -15.29
CA ASP A 34 16.93 -33.38 -16.75
C ASP A 34 15.54 -33.44 -17.44
N ARG A 35 14.62 -34.23 -16.89
CA ARG A 35 13.24 -34.27 -17.37
C ARG A 35 12.51 -32.94 -17.25
N LEU A 36 12.68 -32.20 -16.14
CA LEU A 36 12.10 -30.88 -15.96
C LEU A 36 12.68 -29.87 -16.95
N ALA A 37 14.00 -29.90 -17.17
CA ALA A 37 14.68 -29.07 -18.17
C ALA A 37 14.10 -29.29 -19.58
N GLU A 38 13.92 -30.56 -19.97
CA GLU A 38 13.28 -30.92 -21.24
C GLU A 38 11.83 -30.40 -21.35
N LEU A 39 11.00 -30.61 -20.33
CA LEU A 39 9.59 -30.18 -20.31
C LEU A 39 9.43 -28.66 -20.45
N LEU A 40 10.34 -27.91 -19.87
CA LEU A 40 10.31 -26.44 -19.86
C LEU A 40 11.09 -25.82 -21.02
N GLY A 41 11.98 -26.56 -21.70
CA GLY A 41 13.01 -26.00 -22.59
C GLY A 41 14.01 -25.13 -21.81
N ALA A 42 14.23 -25.46 -20.53
CA ALA A 42 15.10 -24.75 -19.63
C ALA A 42 16.56 -25.19 -19.81
N ARG A 43 17.50 -24.41 -19.26
CA ARG A 43 18.93 -24.68 -19.29
C ARG A 43 19.44 -25.02 -17.90
N ILE A 44 20.42 -25.91 -17.82
CA ILE A 44 21.19 -26.14 -16.60
C ILE A 44 22.40 -25.22 -16.67
N ASN A 45 22.40 -24.19 -15.83
CA ASN A 45 23.50 -23.27 -15.66
C ASN A 45 24.51 -23.87 -14.68
N ARG A 46 25.81 -23.65 -14.96
CA ARG A 46 26.90 -24.11 -14.11
C ARG A 46 27.84 -22.95 -13.78
N ASN A 47 28.13 -22.80 -12.49
CA ASN A 47 29.14 -21.89 -12.00
C ASN A 47 30.06 -22.59 -10.98
N HIS A 48 30.98 -21.87 -10.35
CA HIS A 48 31.96 -22.47 -9.43
C HIS A 48 31.34 -23.02 -8.13
N TYR A 49 30.05 -22.74 -7.82
CA TYR A 49 29.32 -23.31 -6.70
C TYR A 49 28.45 -24.52 -7.07
N GLY A 50 28.40 -24.91 -8.34
CA GLY A 50 27.59 -26.04 -8.79
C GLY A 50 26.66 -25.66 -9.94
N GLU A 51 25.53 -26.33 -9.99
CA GLU A 51 24.50 -26.17 -11.03
C GLU A 51 23.20 -25.63 -10.45
N HIS A 52 22.35 -25.12 -11.32
CA HIS A 52 20.94 -24.85 -11.07
C HIS A 52 20.20 -24.77 -12.41
N LEU A 53 18.88 -24.93 -12.39
CA LEU A 53 18.06 -24.80 -13.58
C LEU A 53 17.68 -23.34 -13.81
N SER A 54 17.75 -22.86 -15.06
CA SER A 54 17.36 -21.52 -15.47
C SER A 54 16.44 -21.57 -16.68
N LEU A 55 15.34 -20.82 -16.62
CA LEU A 55 14.40 -20.62 -17.72
C LEU A 55 14.32 -19.14 -18.05
N GLN A 56 14.51 -18.81 -19.33
CA GLN A 56 14.39 -17.43 -19.82
C GLN A 56 13.26 -17.33 -20.83
N GLN A 57 12.43 -16.29 -20.69
CA GLN A 57 11.37 -15.98 -21.63
C GLN A 57 11.26 -14.46 -21.84
N TRP A 58 10.91 -14.06 -23.05
CA TRP A 58 10.73 -12.67 -23.42
C TRP A 58 9.31 -12.40 -23.89
N TYR A 59 8.72 -11.30 -23.40
CA TYR A 59 7.33 -10.92 -23.67
C TYR A 59 7.26 -9.54 -24.32
N ALA A 60 6.75 -9.49 -25.56
CA ALA A 60 6.63 -8.29 -26.38
C ALA A 60 5.17 -7.87 -26.53
N THR A 61 4.57 -7.38 -25.45
CA THR A 61 3.23 -6.81 -25.53
C THR A 61 3.26 -5.35 -25.06
N PRO A 62 2.30 -4.51 -25.47
CA PRO A 62 2.26 -3.10 -25.04
C PRO A 62 2.32 -2.92 -23.54
N GLU A 63 1.71 -3.82 -22.76
CA GLU A 63 1.69 -3.79 -21.30
C GLU A 63 3.05 -4.15 -20.68
N MET A 64 3.93 -4.76 -21.45
CA MET A 64 5.27 -5.17 -21.05
C MET A 64 6.37 -4.21 -21.54
N CYS A 65 6.00 -3.09 -22.15
CA CYS A 65 6.96 -2.06 -22.50
C CYS A 65 7.37 -1.24 -21.28
N SER A 66 8.62 -0.76 -21.28
CA SER A 66 9.13 0.13 -20.24
C SER A 66 8.31 1.43 -20.18
N PRO A 67 7.72 1.76 -19.01
CA PRO A 67 6.94 2.98 -18.85
C PRO A 67 7.83 4.22 -18.65
N ASP A 68 7.25 5.41 -18.81
CA ASP A 68 7.87 6.62 -18.26
C ASP A 68 7.80 6.60 -16.74
N SER A 69 8.95 6.68 -16.10
CA SER A 69 9.09 6.53 -14.64
C SER A 69 9.40 7.85 -13.91
N ARG A 70 9.42 9.00 -14.59
CA ARG A 70 9.74 10.31 -13.99
C ARG A 70 8.81 10.66 -12.84
N SER A 71 7.53 10.30 -12.95
CA SER A 71 6.53 10.49 -11.90
C SER A 71 6.78 9.68 -10.62
N LEU A 72 7.69 8.70 -10.65
CA LEU A 72 8.08 7.93 -9.46
C LEU A 72 8.68 8.82 -8.37
N THR A 73 9.29 9.96 -8.72
CA THR A 73 9.80 10.95 -7.76
C THR A 73 8.75 11.38 -6.74
N LEU A 74 7.46 11.34 -7.11
CA LEU A 74 6.34 11.64 -6.22
C LEU A 74 6.16 10.61 -5.10
N LEU A 75 6.67 9.39 -5.27
CA LEU A 75 6.57 8.30 -4.29
C LEU A 75 7.82 8.12 -3.43
N LEU A 76 8.94 8.68 -3.86
CA LEU A 76 10.21 8.52 -3.14
C LEU A 76 10.27 9.46 -1.92
N PRO A 77 10.90 9.03 -0.82
CA PRO A 77 11.12 9.92 0.32
C PRO A 77 12.13 11.03 -0.03
N HIS A 78 11.85 12.25 0.41
CA HIS A 78 12.78 13.38 0.30
C HIS A 78 13.87 13.28 1.39
N THR A 79 14.88 12.44 1.17
CA THR A 79 16.03 12.32 2.08
C THR A 79 17.31 12.85 1.42
N ALA A 80 18.24 13.38 2.22
CA ALA A 80 19.46 14.03 1.72
C ALA A 80 20.40 13.11 0.91
N ASP A 81 20.37 11.79 1.14
CA ASP A 81 21.11 10.78 0.36
C ASP A 81 20.38 10.34 -0.94
N ALA A 82 19.33 11.07 -1.30
CA ALA A 82 18.37 10.62 -2.29
C ALA A 82 18.82 10.82 -3.74
N GLU A 83 19.76 11.72 -4.05
CA GLU A 83 20.01 12.12 -5.45
C GLU A 83 20.46 10.95 -6.33
N GLY A 84 21.42 10.16 -5.89
CA GLY A 84 21.86 8.96 -6.60
C GLY A 84 20.79 7.84 -6.62
N SER A 85 20.04 7.69 -5.54
CA SER A 85 18.94 6.72 -5.43
C SER A 85 17.73 7.13 -6.26
N VAL A 86 17.38 8.42 -6.28
CA VAL A 86 16.32 8.96 -7.13
C VAL A 86 16.68 8.79 -8.60
N LYS A 87 17.91 9.15 -9.00
CA LYS A 87 18.36 8.98 -10.38
C LYS A 87 18.29 7.53 -10.85
N ALA A 88 18.68 6.58 -10.00
CA ALA A 88 18.55 5.16 -10.32
C ALA A 88 17.08 4.73 -10.40
N ALA A 89 16.25 5.18 -9.46
CA ALA A 89 14.85 4.77 -9.40
C ALA A 89 14.01 5.28 -10.58
N ILE A 90 14.34 6.45 -11.13
CA ILE A 90 13.65 7.00 -12.31
C ILE A 90 14.15 6.44 -13.65
N ASP A 91 15.07 5.49 -13.63
CA ASP A 91 15.57 4.80 -14.80
C ASP A 91 15.05 3.34 -14.81
N PRO A 92 14.03 3.02 -15.64
CA PRO A 92 13.44 1.68 -15.65
C PRO A 92 14.43 0.58 -16.08
N GLU A 93 15.50 0.90 -16.79
CA GLU A 93 16.54 -0.08 -17.18
C GLU A 93 17.31 -0.61 -15.96
N GLN A 94 17.30 0.13 -14.85
CA GLN A 94 17.90 -0.28 -13.59
C GLN A 94 16.95 -1.09 -12.68
N TRP A 95 15.72 -1.32 -13.10
CA TRP A 95 14.75 -2.05 -12.31
C TRP A 95 14.90 -3.56 -12.48
N LEU A 96 14.79 -4.27 -11.36
CA LEU A 96 14.69 -5.71 -11.29
C LEU A 96 13.43 -6.07 -10.51
N PHE A 97 12.45 -6.62 -11.19
CA PHE A 97 11.29 -7.24 -10.55
C PHE A 97 11.72 -8.55 -9.93
N LEU A 98 11.19 -8.89 -8.76
CA LEU A 98 11.54 -10.13 -8.06
C LEU A 98 10.31 -10.69 -7.36
N ASP A 99 10.18 -12.01 -7.48
CA ASP A 99 9.19 -12.84 -6.79
C ASP A 99 9.80 -14.20 -6.47
N THR A 100 9.41 -14.83 -5.34
CA THR A 100 10.02 -16.09 -4.88
C THR A 100 8.98 -17.14 -4.54
N GLU A 101 9.29 -18.42 -4.88
CA GLU A 101 8.59 -19.57 -4.35
C GLU A 101 9.41 -20.23 -3.24
N THR A 102 8.76 -20.56 -2.14
CA THR A 102 9.45 -20.95 -0.91
C THR A 102 8.95 -22.26 -0.35
N THR A 103 9.80 -22.94 0.43
CA THR A 103 9.45 -24.20 1.09
C THR A 103 8.51 -24.02 2.28
N GLY A 104 8.14 -22.80 2.66
CA GLY A 104 7.21 -22.50 3.75
C GLY A 104 6.98 -21.02 3.97
N LEU A 105 5.88 -20.67 4.63
CA LEU A 105 5.44 -19.29 4.87
C LEU A 105 6.10 -18.63 6.10
N ALA A 106 6.73 -19.39 6.97
CA ALA A 106 7.08 -18.92 8.31
C ALA A 106 8.33 -18.04 8.38
N GLY A 107 9.11 -17.91 7.29
CA GLY A 107 10.41 -17.25 7.33
C GLY A 107 11.33 -17.86 8.40
N GLY A 108 12.61 -17.96 8.17
CA GLY A 108 13.56 -18.52 9.13
C GLY A 108 14.64 -19.34 8.44
N THR A 109 15.61 -19.80 9.21
CA THR A 109 16.80 -20.48 8.66
C THR A 109 16.50 -21.81 7.94
N GLY A 110 15.34 -22.41 8.20
CA GLY A 110 14.90 -23.65 7.55
C GLY A 110 14.06 -23.46 6.31
N THR A 111 13.71 -22.22 5.95
CA THR A 111 12.95 -21.90 4.72
C THR A 111 13.91 -21.60 3.58
N TYR A 112 13.71 -22.25 2.44
CA TYR A 112 14.47 -22.03 1.21
C TYR A 112 13.61 -21.31 0.18
N ALA A 113 14.21 -20.38 -0.58
CA ALA A 113 13.65 -19.88 -1.82
C ALA A 113 14.09 -20.82 -2.94
N PHE A 114 13.32 -21.87 -3.19
CA PHE A 114 13.69 -22.90 -4.15
C PHE A 114 13.52 -22.47 -5.62
N MET A 115 12.71 -21.44 -5.83
CA MET A 115 12.61 -20.73 -7.10
C MET A 115 12.71 -19.24 -6.84
N VAL A 116 13.53 -18.55 -7.62
CA VAL A 116 13.62 -17.09 -7.65
C VAL A 116 13.36 -16.64 -9.06
N GLY A 117 12.24 -15.97 -9.25
CA GLY A 117 11.90 -15.33 -10.51
C GLY A 117 12.34 -13.87 -10.50
N ILE A 118 12.95 -13.44 -11.60
CA ILE A 118 13.29 -12.04 -11.84
C ILE A 118 12.81 -11.60 -13.22
N ALA A 119 12.52 -10.31 -13.35
CA ALA A 119 12.20 -9.74 -14.64
C ALA A 119 12.75 -8.32 -14.78
N TRP A 120 12.95 -7.88 -16.01
CA TRP A 120 13.39 -6.53 -16.32
C TRP A 120 12.95 -6.13 -17.73
N TRP A 121 12.82 -4.85 -17.98
CA TRP A 121 12.55 -4.36 -19.32
C TRP A 121 13.80 -4.39 -20.17
N ASP A 122 13.65 -4.92 -21.38
CA ASP A 122 14.73 -5.05 -22.36
C ASP A 122 14.16 -5.05 -23.78
N ALA A 123 14.81 -4.34 -24.70
CA ALA A 123 14.51 -4.31 -26.13
C ALA A 123 13.02 -4.10 -26.49
N GLY A 124 12.30 -3.29 -25.70
CA GLY A 124 10.88 -2.99 -25.94
C GLY A 124 9.89 -4.05 -25.44
N GLY A 125 10.35 -4.96 -24.59
CA GLY A 125 9.54 -5.98 -23.92
C GLY A 125 9.97 -6.22 -22.49
N LEU A 126 9.49 -7.32 -21.91
CA LEU A 126 9.86 -7.80 -20.59
C LEU A 126 10.65 -9.10 -20.72
N GLN A 127 11.88 -9.11 -20.26
CA GLN A 127 12.65 -10.33 -20.06
C GLN A 127 12.29 -10.90 -18.70
N VAL A 128 11.95 -12.18 -18.65
CA VAL A 128 11.73 -12.96 -17.42
C VAL A 128 12.80 -14.05 -17.35
N GLU A 129 13.41 -14.19 -16.20
CA GLU A 129 14.38 -15.26 -15.91
C GLU A 129 14.01 -15.90 -14.58
N GLN A 130 13.97 -17.22 -14.54
CA GLN A 130 13.63 -18.00 -13.36
C GLN A 130 14.77 -18.94 -13.02
N PHE A 131 15.24 -18.89 -11.79
CA PHE A 131 16.24 -19.79 -11.23
C PHE A 131 15.54 -20.79 -10.32
N PHE A 132 15.83 -22.07 -10.50
CA PHE A 132 15.18 -23.15 -9.75
C PHE A 132 16.22 -24.13 -9.22
N MET A 133 16.06 -24.55 -7.98
CA MET A 133 16.87 -25.59 -7.34
C MET A 133 16.22 -26.95 -7.57
N ARG A 134 16.90 -27.83 -8.29
CA ARG A 134 16.50 -29.24 -8.45
C ARG A 134 16.78 -30.05 -7.17
N ASP A 135 17.77 -29.60 -6.38
CA ASP A 135 18.08 -30.06 -5.04
C ASP A 135 18.53 -28.87 -4.18
N LEU A 136 18.49 -29.00 -2.87
CA LEU A 136 18.82 -27.92 -1.92
C LEU A 136 20.32 -27.55 -1.94
N ASP A 137 21.19 -28.41 -2.44
CA ASP A 137 22.62 -28.12 -2.61
C ASP A 137 22.93 -27.15 -3.77
N GLU A 138 21.98 -26.90 -4.65
CA GLU A 138 22.09 -25.93 -5.76
C GLU A 138 21.92 -24.47 -5.29
N GLU A 139 21.60 -24.23 -4.03
CA GLU A 139 21.31 -22.88 -3.50
C GLU A 139 22.47 -21.89 -3.74
N HIS A 140 23.72 -22.32 -3.52
CA HIS A 140 24.87 -21.44 -3.69
C HIS A 140 25.03 -20.97 -5.15
N SER A 141 24.79 -21.88 -6.08
CA SER A 141 24.86 -21.60 -7.51
C SER A 141 23.76 -20.62 -7.94
N LEU A 142 22.53 -20.83 -7.48
CA LEU A 142 21.39 -19.96 -7.74
C LEU A 142 21.62 -18.54 -7.16
N LEU A 143 22.02 -18.44 -5.90
CA LEU A 143 22.24 -17.16 -5.24
C LEU A 143 23.36 -16.34 -5.86
N LEU A 144 24.43 -16.98 -6.38
CA LEU A 144 25.48 -16.27 -7.11
C LEU A 144 24.93 -15.62 -8.39
N GLU A 145 24.19 -16.38 -9.20
CA GLU A 145 23.60 -15.87 -10.43
C GLU A 145 22.64 -14.72 -10.15
N LEU A 146 21.81 -14.86 -9.12
CA LEU A 146 20.90 -13.78 -8.66
C LEU A 146 21.71 -12.52 -8.28
N SER A 147 22.80 -12.65 -7.52
CA SER A 147 23.66 -11.52 -7.16
C SER A 147 24.21 -10.79 -8.38
N GLU A 148 24.65 -11.51 -9.40
CA GLU A 148 25.18 -10.93 -10.64
C GLU A 148 24.10 -10.14 -11.41
N ARG A 149 22.87 -10.65 -11.45
CA ARG A 149 21.73 -9.93 -12.06
C ARG A 149 21.39 -8.66 -11.29
N MET A 150 21.35 -8.74 -9.96
CA MET A 150 21.03 -7.61 -9.08
C MET A 150 22.10 -6.51 -9.12
N GLN A 151 23.38 -6.84 -9.30
CA GLN A 151 24.43 -5.84 -9.45
C GLN A 151 24.24 -4.98 -10.70
N LYS A 152 23.73 -5.55 -11.77
CA LYS A 152 23.42 -4.83 -13.01
C LYS A 152 22.19 -3.93 -12.88
N ARG A 153 21.25 -4.29 -11.99
CA ARG A 153 19.97 -3.60 -11.80
C ARG A 153 19.70 -3.38 -10.31
N PRO A 154 20.22 -2.26 -9.75
CA PRO A 154 20.22 -2.01 -8.31
C PRO A 154 18.88 -1.54 -7.73
N VAL A 155 17.84 -1.39 -8.54
CA VAL A 155 16.49 -1.01 -8.08
C VAL A 155 15.62 -2.26 -8.05
N LEU A 156 15.35 -2.75 -6.85
CA LEU A 156 14.51 -3.91 -6.62
C LEU A 156 13.04 -3.52 -6.58
N VAL A 157 12.20 -4.20 -7.33
CA VAL A 157 10.75 -4.00 -7.36
C VAL A 157 10.04 -5.30 -6.97
N THR A 158 9.19 -5.25 -5.95
CA THR A 158 8.49 -6.42 -5.42
C THR A 158 7.03 -6.13 -5.10
N PHE A 159 6.26 -7.16 -4.79
CA PHE A 159 4.94 -7.04 -4.20
C PHE A 159 4.90 -7.69 -2.82
N ASN A 160 4.93 -6.89 -1.75
CA ASN A 160 5.08 -7.33 -0.36
C ASN A 160 6.45 -7.93 -0.01
N GLY A 161 7.40 -7.85 -0.92
CA GLY A 161 8.71 -8.46 -0.78
C GLY A 161 9.60 -7.82 0.28
N LYS A 162 9.34 -6.57 0.68
CA LYS A 162 10.03 -5.96 1.84
C LYS A 162 9.81 -6.74 3.13
N SER A 163 8.68 -7.41 3.27
CA SER A 163 8.30 -8.16 4.46
C SER A 163 8.55 -9.66 4.35
N PHE A 164 8.69 -10.20 3.13
CA PHE A 164 8.79 -11.64 2.88
C PHE A 164 10.02 -12.03 2.05
N ASP A 165 10.04 -11.75 0.77
CA ASP A 165 11.06 -12.24 -0.16
C ASP A 165 12.46 -11.76 0.20
N TRP A 166 12.60 -10.47 0.41
CA TRP A 166 13.90 -9.87 0.65
C TRP A 166 14.53 -10.30 1.98
N PRO A 167 13.84 -10.27 3.13
CA PRO A 167 14.38 -10.79 4.40
C PRO A 167 14.76 -12.28 4.34
N LEU A 168 14.01 -13.09 3.57
CA LEU A 168 14.34 -14.48 3.36
C LEU A 168 15.66 -14.59 2.57
N LEU A 169 15.78 -13.93 1.41
CA LEU A 169 17.00 -13.94 0.60
C LEU A 169 18.20 -13.41 1.38
N GLU A 170 18.07 -12.32 2.15
CA GLU A 170 19.14 -11.85 3.04
C GLU A 170 19.58 -12.93 4.03
N THR A 171 18.63 -13.67 4.59
CA THR A 171 18.92 -14.77 5.50
C THR A 171 19.69 -15.88 4.77
N ARG A 172 19.25 -16.26 3.57
CA ARG A 172 19.91 -17.27 2.75
C ARG A 172 21.35 -16.88 2.38
N TYR A 173 21.57 -15.65 1.92
CA TYR A 173 22.90 -15.10 1.68
C TYR A 173 23.81 -15.14 2.91
N ARG A 174 23.27 -14.81 4.10
CA ARG A 174 24.03 -14.91 5.36
C ARG A 174 24.37 -16.35 5.74
N MET A 175 23.48 -17.30 5.43
CA MET A 175 23.69 -18.73 5.71
C MET A 175 24.75 -19.34 4.79
N THR A 176 24.78 -19.01 3.52
CA THR A 176 25.74 -19.53 2.55
C THR A 176 27.16 -18.99 2.76
N ARG A 177 27.33 -17.82 3.39
CA ARG A 177 28.60 -17.13 3.74
C ARG A 177 29.60 -16.92 2.60
N SER A 178 29.60 -17.77 1.60
CA SER A 178 30.56 -17.77 0.50
C SER A 178 30.09 -16.97 -0.72
N VAL A 179 28.78 -16.74 -0.83
CA VAL A 179 28.18 -15.96 -1.90
C VAL A 179 28.10 -14.49 -1.50
N PRO A 180 28.65 -13.56 -2.31
CA PRO A 180 28.55 -12.14 -2.03
C PRO A 180 27.08 -11.70 -1.98
N ALA A 181 26.65 -11.17 -0.84
CA ALA A 181 25.33 -10.59 -0.72
C ALA A 181 25.27 -9.25 -1.45
N PHE A 182 24.24 -9.05 -2.27
CA PHE A 182 23.92 -7.76 -2.85
C PHE A 182 22.90 -7.03 -1.97
N SER A 183 23.02 -5.71 -1.89
CA SER A 183 22.03 -4.85 -1.23
C SER A 183 21.46 -3.89 -2.27
N PRO A 184 20.14 -3.91 -2.52
CA PRO A 184 19.55 -3.01 -3.52
C PRO A 184 19.71 -1.56 -3.07
N ARG A 185 20.03 -0.69 -4.03
CA ARG A 185 20.13 0.76 -3.78
C ARG A 185 18.77 1.37 -3.45
N VAL A 186 17.74 0.88 -4.10
CA VAL A 186 16.34 1.25 -3.88
C VAL A 186 15.49 0.00 -3.87
N HIS A 187 14.58 -0.13 -2.95
CA HIS A 187 13.58 -1.20 -2.92
C HIS A 187 12.17 -0.59 -2.99
N LEU A 188 11.50 -0.80 -4.11
CA LEU A 188 10.14 -0.37 -4.38
C LEU A 188 9.19 -1.54 -4.10
N ASP A 189 8.38 -1.44 -3.05
CA ASP A 189 7.36 -2.44 -2.75
C ASP A 189 6.00 -1.89 -3.18
N LEU A 190 5.43 -2.46 -4.24
CA LEU A 190 4.21 -1.97 -4.87
C LEU A 190 2.93 -2.26 -4.06
N LEU A 191 2.99 -3.09 -3.02
CA LEU A 191 1.85 -3.31 -2.14
C LEU A 191 1.38 -2.02 -1.46
N HIS A 192 2.32 -1.15 -1.07
CA HIS A 192 1.98 0.10 -0.37
C HIS A 192 1.22 1.09 -1.26
N PRO A 193 1.70 1.46 -2.47
CA PRO A 193 0.93 2.29 -3.39
C PRO A 193 -0.36 1.61 -3.85
N ALA A 194 -0.37 0.30 -4.08
CA ALA A 194 -1.57 -0.44 -4.44
C ALA A 194 -2.67 -0.34 -3.37
N ARG A 195 -2.30 -0.45 -2.09
CA ARG A 195 -3.25 -0.26 -0.97
C ARG A 195 -3.83 1.15 -0.93
N GLN A 196 -3.04 2.16 -1.21
CA GLN A 196 -3.51 3.55 -1.22
C GLN A 196 -4.48 3.81 -2.36
N LEU A 197 -4.19 3.27 -3.54
CA LEU A 197 -5.00 3.47 -4.75
C LEU A 197 -6.29 2.64 -4.73
N TRP A 198 -6.21 1.34 -4.44
CA TRP A 198 -7.29 0.42 -4.78
C TRP A 198 -7.99 -0.26 -3.60
N ARG A 199 -7.44 -0.20 -2.36
CA ARG A 199 -8.07 -0.89 -1.22
C ARG A 199 -9.50 -0.43 -0.94
N LEU A 200 -9.78 0.86 -1.13
CA LEU A 200 -11.13 1.41 -0.90
C LEU A 200 -12.14 0.88 -1.92
N ARG A 201 -11.70 0.69 -3.17
CA ARG A 201 -12.51 0.20 -4.27
C ARG A 201 -12.72 -1.32 -4.21
N LEU A 202 -11.64 -2.06 -3.98
CA LEU A 202 -11.62 -3.53 -4.15
C LEU A 202 -11.76 -4.30 -2.84
N GLY A 203 -11.49 -3.67 -1.69
CA GLY A 203 -11.40 -4.35 -0.40
C GLY A 203 -10.16 -5.21 -0.23
N SER A 204 -9.85 -6.07 -1.22
CA SER A 204 -8.63 -6.86 -1.33
C SER A 204 -7.64 -6.21 -2.29
N VAL A 205 -6.34 -6.36 -1.99
CA VAL A 205 -5.24 -5.89 -2.85
C VAL A 205 -4.18 -6.99 -2.99
N ARG A 206 -4.60 -8.23 -3.14
CA ARG A 206 -3.71 -9.31 -3.57
C ARG A 206 -3.34 -9.10 -5.03
N LEU A 207 -2.17 -9.53 -5.45
CA LEU A 207 -1.71 -9.33 -6.83
C LEU A 207 -2.73 -9.87 -7.84
N LYS A 208 -3.26 -11.08 -7.64
CA LYS A 208 -4.31 -11.68 -8.48
C LYS A 208 -5.59 -10.83 -8.58
N ASP A 209 -6.00 -10.16 -7.48
CA ASP A 209 -7.18 -9.30 -7.48
C ASP A 209 -6.92 -8.01 -8.27
N LEU A 210 -5.70 -7.47 -8.18
CA LEU A 210 -5.27 -6.30 -8.95
C LEU A 210 -5.13 -6.63 -10.44
N GLU A 211 -4.58 -7.77 -10.78
CA GLU A 211 -4.52 -8.24 -12.18
C GLU A 211 -5.91 -8.31 -12.78
N ARG A 212 -6.84 -8.97 -12.10
CA ARG A 212 -8.21 -9.13 -12.59
C ARG A 212 -8.98 -7.82 -12.70
N HIS A 213 -8.89 -6.93 -11.70
CA HIS A 213 -9.76 -5.77 -11.58
C HIS A 213 -9.12 -4.44 -11.98
N VAL A 214 -7.80 -4.37 -12.09
CA VAL A 214 -7.06 -3.17 -12.44
C VAL A 214 -6.35 -3.31 -13.79
N LEU A 215 -5.73 -4.46 -14.03
CA LEU A 215 -5.03 -4.74 -15.29
C LEU A 215 -5.96 -5.40 -16.33
N GLY A 216 -6.94 -6.20 -15.88
CA GLY A 216 -7.97 -6.76 -16.75
C GLY A 216 -8.90 -5.68 -17.28
N GLY A 217 -9.38 -5.83 -18.51
CA GLY A 217 -10.33 -4.92 -19.14
C GLY A 217 -10.51 -5.26 -20.61
N GLU A 218 -11.62 -4.82 -21.20
CA GLU A 218 -11.87 -5.01 -22.63
C GLU A 218 -10.76 -4.34 -23.47
N GLY A 219 -10.29 -5.05 -24.50
CA GLY A 219 -9.26 -4.57 -25.40
C GLY A 219 -7.82 -4.73 -24.93
N ARG A 220 -7.56 -5.44 -23.81
CA ARG A 220 -6.22 -5.76 -23.36
C ARG A 220 -5.67 -7.01 -24.05
N SER A 221 -4.37 -7.02 -24.35
CA SER A 221 -3.71 -8.12 -25.06
C SER A 221 -3.43 -9.34 -24.19
N LEU A 222 -3.50 -9.19 -22.86
CA LEU A 222 -3.23 -10.25 -21.89
C LEU A 222 -4.49 -10.67 -21.15
N ASP A 223 -4.68 -11.99 -21.05
CA ASP A 223 -5.68 -12.58 -20.17
C ASP A 223 -5.13 -12.66 -18.73
N TRP A 224 -5.69 -11.84 -17.85
CA TRP A 224 -5.35 -11.80 -16.44
C TRP A 224 -6.28 -12.67 -15.58
N SER A 225 -7.10 -13.53 -16.18
CA SER A 225 -8.08 -14.36 -15.46
C SER A 225 -7.44 -15.51 -14.70
N ARG A 226 -6.25 -15.96 -15.11
CA ARG A 226 -5.50 -17.09 -14.49
C ARG A 226 -6.35 -18.36 -14.32
N HIS A 227 -7.12 -18.73 -15.33
CA HIS A 227 -8.05 -19.87 -15.25
C HIS A 227 -7.39 -21.19 -14.85
N ASP A 228 -6.14 -21.41 -15.27
CA ASP A 228 -5.38 -22.63 -15.03
C ASP A 228 -4.24 -22.43 -13.99
N ASP A 229 -4.37 -21.44 -13.12
CA ASP A 229 -3.33 -21.16 -12.13
C ASP A 229 -3.42 -22.12 -10.94
N ILE A 230 -2.26 -22.50 -10.41
CA ILE A 230 -2.18 -23.38 -9.26
C ILE A 230 -2.49 -22.63 -7.95
N ASP A 231 -2.96 -23.35 -6.95
CA ASP A 231 -3.10 -22.79 -5.60
C ASP A 231 -1.71 -22.64 -4.96
N SER A 232 -1.33 -21.38 -4.65
CA SER A 232 -0.03 -21.06 -4.04
C SER A 232 0.22 -21.84 -2.74
N SER A 233 -0.83 -22.25 -2.02
CA SER A 233 -0.69 -23.05 -0.79
C SER A 233 -0.18 -24.47 -1.04
N LEU A 234 -0.29 -24.99 -2.24
CA LEU A 234 0.17 -26.33 -2.62
C LEU A 234 1.62 -26.33 -3.13
N ILE A 235 2.17 -25.18 -3.51
CA ILE A 235 3.49 -25.06 -4.13
C ILE A 235 4.60 -25.69 -3.26
N PRO A 236 4.69 -25.45 -1.94
CA PRO A 236 5.72 -26.08 -1.10
C PRO A 236 5.61 -27.61 -1.11
N GLN A 237 4.39 -28.15 -1.07
CA GLN A 237 4.18 -29.59 -1.07
C GLN A 237 4.59 -30.21 -2.41
N MET A 238 4.25 -29.57 -3.53
CA MET A 238 4.63 -30.04 -4.87
C MET A 238 6.16 -30.10 -5.02
N TYR A 239 6.88 -29.11 -4.50
CA TYR A 239 8.34 -29.14 -4.50
C TYR A 239 8.92 -30.25 -3.61
N PHE A 240 8.39 -30.47 -2.40
CA PHE A 240 8.83 -31.56 -1.55
C PHE A 240 8.53 -32.95 -2.14
N ASP A 241 7.42 -33.11 -2.85
CA ASP A 241 7.09 -34.36 -3.52
C ASP A 241 8.09 -34.63 -4.66
N TYR A 242 8.47 -33.59 -5.42
CA TYR A 242 9.53 -33.69 -6.42
C TYR A 242 10.86 -34.09 -5.81
N LEU A 243 11.30 -33.47 -4.72
CA LEU A 243 12.54 -33.83 -4.02
C LEU A 243 12.58 -35.29 -3.51
N ARG A 244 11.42 -35.90 -3.30
CA ARG A 244 11.27 -37.32 -2.90
C ARG A 244 11.21 -38.28 -4.10
N GLY A 245 11.49 -37.79 -5.32
CA GLY A 245 11.46 -38.58 -6.54
C GLY A 245 10.07 -38.64 -7.22
N GLY A 246 9.17 -37.72 -6.86
CA GLY A 246 7.91 -37.56 -7.55
C GLY A 246 8.05 -36.97 -8.97
N PRO A 247 6.98 -36.96 -9.78
CA PRO A 247 7.02 -36.50 -11.16
C PRO A 247 7.35 -34.99 -11.25
N ALA A 248 8.09 -34.60 -12.31
CA ALA A 248 8.44 -33.21 -12.57
C ALA A 248 7.29 -32.39 -13.20
N ASP A 249 6.33 -33.04 -13.83
CA ASP A 249 5.24 -32.39 -14.58
C ASP A 249 4.45 -31.35 -13.78
N PRO A 250 4.10 -31.57 -12.48
CA PRO A 250 3.41 -30.55 -11.67
C PRO A 250 4.20 -29.27 -11.50
N LEU A 251 5.53 -29.31 -11.52
CA LEU A 251 6.37 -28.13 -11.36
C LEU A 251 6.23 -27.13 -12.50
N VAL A 252 5.86 -27.57 -13.71
CA VAL A 252 5.56 -26.67 -14.83
C VAL A 252 4.53 -25.61 -14.46
N GLY A 253 3.54 -25.97 -13.64
CA GLY A 253 2.57 -25.05 -13.11
C GLY A 253 3.17 -23.98 -12.21
N ILE A 254 4.18 -24.32 -11.40
CA ILE A 254 4.89 -23.37 -10.52
C ILE A 254 5.66 -22.33 -11.35
N PHE A 255 6.36 -22.77 -12.40
CA PHE A 255 7.04 -21.83 -13.31
C PHE A 255 6.07 -20.86 -13.97
N ARG A 256 4.92 -21.37 -14.44
CA ARG A 256 3.87 -20.53 -15.04
C ARG A 256 3.30 -19.54 -14.02
N HIS A 257 3.05 -19.97 -12.78
CA HIS A 257 2.55 -19.13 -11.68
C HIS A 257 3.50 -17.94 -11.43
N ASN A 258 4.77 -18.22 -11.15
CA ASN A 258 5.78 -17.20 -10.89
C ASN A 258 5.99 -16.26 -12.10
N GLN A 259 5.93 -16.77 -13.36
CA GLN A 259 5.96 -15.92 -14.56
C GLN A 259 4.77 -14.95 -14.61
N MET A 260 3.58 -15.40 -14.25
CA MET A 260 2.38 -14.54 -14.20
C MET A 260 2.54 -13.47 -13.13
N ASP A 261 3.07 -13.81 -11.94
CA ASP A 261 3.31 -12.85 -10.87
C ASP A 261 4.32 -11.77 -11.29
N LEU A 262 5.42 -12.12 -11.94
CA LEU A 262 6.39 -11.16 -12.46
C LEU A 262 5.82 -10.24 -13.55
N ARG A 263 5.04 -10.81 -14.48
CA ARG A 263 4.36 -10.03 -15.52
C ARG A 263 3.31 -9.10 -14.94
N GLY A 264 2.52 -9.61 -13.98
CA GLY A 264 1.53 -8.83 -13.22
C GLY A 264 2.20 -7.68 -12.46
N LEU A 265 3.33 -7.94 -11.82
CA LEU A 265 4.10 -6.94 -11.09
C LEU A 265 4.63 -5.83 -12.01
N ALA A 266 5.18 -6.18 -13.19
CA ALA A 266 5.67 -5.23 -14.18
C ALA A 266 4.53 -4.37 -14.76
N ALA A 267 3.40 -4.98 -15.14
CA ALA A 267 2.23 -4.28 -15.64
C ALA A 267 1.60 -3.36 -14.57
N LEU A 268 1.57 -3.81 -13.31
CA LEU A 268 1.09 -3.01 -12.19
C LEU A 268 1.98 -1.79 -11.94
N ALA A 269 3.30 -1.94 -12.05
CA ALA A 269 4.24 -0.82 -11.98
C ALA A 269 3.93 0.22 -13.07
N GLY A 270 3.75 -0.20 -14.31
CA GLY A 270 3.35 0.65 -15.42
C GLY A 270 2.02 1.37 -15.16
N LYS A 271 1.02 0.66 -14.65
CA LYS A 271 -0.29 1.25 -14.31
C LYS A 271 -0.18 2.32 -13.22
N ILE A 272 0.60 2.06 -12.15
CA ILE A 272 0.83 3.03 -11.07
C ILE A 272 1.51 4.28 -11.62
N LEU A 273 2.54 4.12 -12.45
CA LEU A 273 3.26 5.24 -13.04
C LEU A 273 2.37 6.07 -13.97
N ALA A 274 1.57 5.43 -14.80
CA ALA A 274 0.61 6.11 -15.66
C ALA A 274 -0.42 6.93 -14.86
N LEU A 275 -0.89 6.42 -13.72
CA LEU A 275 -1.78 7.17 -12.81
C LEU A 275 -1.06 8.35 -12.16
N LEU A 276 0.19 8.21 -11.77
CA LEU A 276 0.97 9.29 -11.21
C LEU A 276 1.25 10.38 -12.26
N ASP A 277 1.52 9.99 -13.49
CA ASP A 277 1.80 10.91 -14.58
C ASP A 277 0.54 11.65 -15.04
N SER A 278 -0.58 10.97 -15.20
CA SER A 278 -1.88 11.62 -15.47
C SER A 278 -2.27 12.59 -14.35
N GLY A 279 -1.80 12.34 -13.14
CA GLY A 279 -1.84 13.25 -12.02
C GLY A 279 -1.00 14.51 -12.19
N ASN A 280 0.05 14.56 -12.98
CA ASN A 280 0.94 15.72 -13.21
C ASN A 280 0.52 16.60 -14.40
N GLY A 281 -0.16 16.05 -15.37
CA GLY A 281 -0.76 16.80 -16.47
C GLY A 281 -2.19 17.19 -16.11
N ILE A 282 -2.64 18.35 -16.54
CA ILE A 282 -4.05 18.71 -16.56
C ILE A 282 -4.78 17.48 -17.13
N ALA A 283 -5.58 16.82 -16.29
CA ALA A 283 -6.46 15.78 -16.79
C ALA A 283 -7.27 16.42 -17.93
N THR A 284 -6.89 16.15 -19.17
CA THR A 284 -7.73 16.54 -20.28
C THR A 284 -9.09 15.89 -20.01
N ALA A 285 -10.18 16.60 -20.27
CA ALA A 285 -11.53 16.10 -20.00
C ALA A 285 -11.73 14.65 -20.53
N ALA A 286 -11.04 14.30 -21.61
CA ALA A 286 -11.05 12.96 -22.21
C ALA A 286 -10.38 11.85 -21.35
N SER A 287 -9.33 12.15 -20.56
CA SER A 287 -8.73 11.16 -19.66
C SER A 287 -9.49 11.06 -18.33
N ALA A 288 -10.25 12.09 -17.97
CA ALA A 288 -11.07 12.14 -16.80
C ALA A 288 -12.34 11.26 -16.93
N GLU A 289 -12.94 11.19 -18.13
CA GLU A 289 -14.15 10.40 -18.39
C GLU A 289 -13.96 8.88 -18.23
N THR A 290 -12.71 8.38 -18.25
CA THR A 290 -12.40 6.95 -18.12
C THR A 290 -11.88 6.55 -16.73
N SER A 291 -11.65 7.52 -15.84
CA SER A 291 -11.08 7.24 -14.51
C SER A 291 -12.17 6.95 -13.48
N ASP A 292 -12.01 5.85 -12.73
CA ASP A 292 -12.87 5.55 -11.58
C ASP A 292 -12.71 6.63 -10.49
N PRO A 293 -13.79 7.31 -10.05
CA PRO A 293 -13.70 8.37 -9.03
C PRO A 293 -13.06 7.91 -7.72
N ILE A 294 -13.20 6.62 -7.35
CA ILE A 294 -12.58 6.07 -6.14
C ILE A 294 -11.06 5.91 -6.34
N GLU A 295 -10.61 5.60 -7.54
CA GLU A 295 -9.18 5.55 -7.88
C GLU A 295 -8.55 6.94 -7.83
N VAL A 296 -9.24 7.97 -8.36
CA VAL A 296 -8.82 9.38 -8.24
C VAL A 296 -8.75 9.81 -6.77
N LEU A 297 -9.70 9.40 -5.94
CA LEU A 297 -9.65 9.62 -4.49
C LEU A 297 -8.46 8.91 -3.84
N GLY A 298 -8.13 7.70 -4.27
CA GLY A 298 -6.92 6.98 -3.83
C GLY A 298 -5.65 7.76 -4.15
N LEU A 299 -5.55 8.29 -5.36
CA LEU A 299 -4.43 9.13 -5.81
C LEU A 299 -4.35 10.45 -5.04
N SER A 300 -5.49 11.11 -4.75
CA SER A 300 -5.51 12.34 -3.95
C SER A 300 -4.95 12.12 -2.54
N ARG A 301 -5.29 11.00 -1.91
CA ARG A 301 -4.74 10.60 -0.59
C ARG A 301 -3.25 10.34 -0.66
N MET A 302 -2.79 9.69 -1.73
CA MET A 302 -1.37 9.43 -1.95
C MET A 302 -0.60 10.75 -2.07
N MET A 303 -1.06 11.70 -2.86
CA MET A 303 -0.45 13.03 -3.01
C MET A 303 -0.44 13.80 -1.68
N ARG A 304 -1.54 13.81 -0.95
CA ARG A 304 -1.62 14.43 0.38
C ARG A 304 -0.60 13.85 1.36
N ASN A 305 -0.49 12.53 1.41
CA ASN A 305 0.43 11.84 2.33
C ASN A 305 1.90 12.08 2.00
N ARG A 306 2.19 12.49 0.76
CA ARG A 306 3.52 12.87 0.28
C ARG A 306 3.80 14.37 0.34
N GLY A 307 2.85 15.17 0.85
CA GLY A 307 3.02 16.62 1.01
C GLY A 307 2.70 17.45 -0.23
N HIS A 308 2.21 16.82 -1.31
CA HIS A 308 1.78 17.52 -2.53
C HIS A 308 0.35 18.09 -2.37
N SER A 309 0.18 19.06 -1.46
CA SER A 309 -1.12 19.55 -0.99
C SER A 309 -1.97 20.15 -2.11
N THR A 310 -1.39 20.99 -2.97
CA THR A 310 -2.11 21.61 -4.08
C THR A 310 -2.68 20.56 -5.03
N ARG A 311 -1.85 19.59 -5.39
CA ARG A 311 -2.26 18.50 -6.28
C ARG A 311 -3.30 17.59 -5.63
N ALA A 312 -3.13 17.28 -4.35
CA ALA A 312 -4.11 16.50 -3.60
C ALA A 312 -5.48 17.19 -3.62
N ARG A 313 -5.54 18.50 -3.41
CA ARG A 313 -6.79 19.28 -3.45
C ARG A 313 -7.48 19.18 -4.80
N GLU A 314 -6.77 19.42 -5.90
CA GLU A 314 -7.32 19.31 -7.26
C GLU A 314 -7.91 17.93 -7.53
N LEU A 315 -7.21 16.87 -7.12
CA LEU A 315 -7.68 15.49 -7.28
C LEU A 315 -8.89 15.18 -6.40
N TYR A 316 -8.96 15.69 -5.16
CA TYR A 316 -10.16 15.57 -4.32
C TYR A 316 -11.38 16.24 -4.98
N GLU A 317 -11.21 17.45 -5.52
CA GLU A 317 -12.28 18.17 -6.21
C GLU A 317 -12.72 17.44 -7.48
N THR A 318 -11.78 16.90 -8.23
CA THR A 318 -12.06 16.07 -9.41
C THR A 318 -12.85 14.81 -9.03
N ALA A 319 -12.42 14.08 -7.99
CA ALA A 319 -13.13 12.89 -7.53
C ALA A 319 -14.56 13.19 -7.07
N LEU A 320 -14.76 14.32 -6.37
CA LEU A 320 -16.08 14.78 -5.93
C LEU A 320 -16.98 15.19 -7.11
N SER A 321 -16.42 15.80 -8.17
CA SER A 321 -17.17 16.21 -9.37
C SER A 321 -17.66 15.02 -10.21
N PHE A 322 -16.96 13.89 -10.18
CA PHE A 322 -17.35 12.67 -10.90
C PHE A 322 -18.47 11.87 -10.21
N GLY A 323 -18.82 12.20 -8.98
CA GLY A 323 -19.90 11.56 -8.25
C GLY A 323 -19.45 10.28 -7.57
N LEU A 324 -18.96 10.42 -6.36
CA LEU A 324 -18.62 9.31 -5.47
C LEU A 324 -19.89 8.70 -4.83
N PRO A 325 -19.86 7.39 -4.47
CA PRO A 325 -20.86 6.83 -3.57
C PRO A 325 -20.92 7.63 -2.27
N ARG A 326 -22.12 7.89 -1.73
CA ARG A 326 -22.32 8.80 -0.60
C ARG A 326 -21.41 8.60 0.61
N PRO A 327 -21.17 7.38 1.11
CA PRO A 327 -20.25 7.19 2.23
C PRO A 327 -18.82 7.63 1.90
N VAL A 328 -18.39 7.40 0.65
CA VAL A 328 -17.06 7.77 0.13
C VAL A 328 -16.98 9.26 -0.14
N GLU A 329 -18.04 9.87 -0.67
CA GLU A 329 -18.16 11.32 -0.89
C GLU A 329 -17.98 12.09 0.42
N ARG A 330 -18.70 11.70 1.48
CA ARG A 330 -18.56 12.33 2.82
C ARG A 330 -17.15 12.19 3.37
N LEU A 331 -16.53 11.04 3.18
CA LEU A 331 -15.13 10.82 3.57
C LEU A 331 -14.17 11.74 2.80
N ALA A 332 -14.37 11.88 1.49
CA ALA A 332 -13.58 12.79 0.64
C ALA A 332 -13.77 14.26 1.06
N GLN A 333 -15.01 14.69 1.31
CA GLN A 333 -15.33 16.03 1.80
C GLN A 333 -14.66 16.31 3.16
N GLN A 334 -14.68 15.34 4.09
CA GLN A 334 -14.04 15.48 5.39
C GLN A 334 -12.53 15.62 5.27
N GLU A 335 -11.89 14.80 4.43
CA GLU A 335 -10.45 14.85 4.19
C GLU A 335 -10.01 16.14 3.49
N LEU A 336 -10.79 16.60 2.49
CA LEU A 336 -10.55 17.87 1.80
C LEU A 336 -10.74 19.07 2.74
N ALA A 337 -11.74 19.06 3.61
CA ALA A 337 -11.96 20.12 4.60
C ALA A 337 -10.78 20.21 5.59
N GLN A 338 -10.21 19.07 5.99
CA GLN A 338 -9.02 19.05 6.84
C GLN A 338 -7.78 19.58 6.10
N LEU A 339 -7.65 19.30 4.81
CA LEU A 339 -6.58 19.83 3.97
C LEU A 339 -6.70 21.35 3.84
N ALA A 340 -7.88 21.85 3.47
CA ALA A 340 -8.17 23.28 3.37
C ALA A 340 -7.90 24.02 4.69
N LYS A 341 -8.30 23.43 5.83
CA LYS A 341 -7.98 23.98 7.16
C LYS A 341 -6.47 24.12 7.41
N ARG A 342 -5.66 23.10 7.01
CA ARG A 342 -4.20 23.15 7.16
C ARG A 342 -3.57 24.24 6.29
N GLU A 343 -4.15 24.47 5.11
CA GLU A 343 -3.73 25.54 4.18
C GLU A 343 -4.30 26.91 4.57
N LEU A 344 -5.04 27.01 5.69
CA LEU A 344 -5.72 28.21 6.17
C LEU A 344 -6.83 28.71 5.23
N ASP A 345 -7.26 27.91 4.26
CA ASP A 345 -8.44 28.18 3.43
C ASP A 345 -9.74 27.84 4.20
N TYR A 346 -10.09 28.73 5.11
CA TYR A 346 -11.28 28.55 5.94
C TYR A 346 -12.58 28.70 5.14
N THR A 347 -12.59 29.44 4.06
CA THR A 347 -13.78 29.58 3.18
C THR A 347 -14.18 28.22 2.64
N ARG A 348 -13.22 27.50 2.07
CA ARG A 348 -13.44 26.14 1.56
C ARG A 348 -13.75 25.15 2.66
N ALA A 349 -13.01 25.21 3.77
CA ALA A 349 -13.22 24.30 4.90
C ALA A 349 -14.63 24.42 5.48
N ILE A 350 -15.14 25.66 5.69
CA ILE A 350 -16.49 25.92 6.19
C ILE A 350 -17.55 25.37 5.22
N SER A 351 -17.43 25.67 3.94
CA SER A 351 -18.36 25.17 2.90
C SER A 351 -18.50 23.64 2.96
N LEU A 352 -17.37 22.94 3.09
CA LEU A 352 -17.35 21.46 3.17
C LEU A 352 -17.94 20.96 4.51
N TRP A 353 -17.64 21.60 5.64
CA TRP A 353 -18.23 21.23 6.93
C TRP A 353 -19.73 21.50 7.00
N ASP A 354 -20.21 22.60 6.40
CA ASP A 354 -21.65 22.87 6.30
C ASP A 354 -22.35 21.80 5.45
N ALA A 355 -21.78 21.44 4.29
CA ALA A 355 -22.30 20.34 3.45
C ALA A 355 -22.35 18.99 4.20
N LEU A 356 -21.35 18.68 5.03
CA LEU A 356 -21.34 17.48 5.86
C LEU A 356 -22.42 17.48 6.95
N ARG A 357 -22.85 18.66 7.44
CA ARG A 357 -23.89 18.82 8.45
C ARG A 357 -25.30 18.75 7.89
N GLU A 358 -25.54 19.32 6.71
CA GLU A 358 -26.88 19.42 6.13
C GLU A 358 -27.54 18.07 5.82
N GLY A 359 -26.78 16.98 5.96
CA GLY A 359 -27.30 15.65 5.66
C GLY A 359 -27.48 15.42 4.16
N PRO A 360 -28.20 14.39 3.73
CA PRO A 360 -28.45 14.14 2.32
C PRO A 360 -29.28 15.29 1.74
N GLY A 361 -28.62 16.14 0.95
CA GLY A 361 -29.26 17.26 0.26
C GLY A 361 -30.46 16.79 -0.54
N SER A 362 -31.43 17.70 -0.71
CA SER A 362 -32.75 17.51 -1.31
C SER A 362 -32.77 17.07 -2.78
N ASN A 363 -31.68 16.58 -3.31
CA ASN A 363 -31.61 16.09 -4.67
C ASN A 363 -32.21 14.68 -4.74
N LYS A 364 -33.47 14.61 -5.14
CA LYS A 364 -34.35 13.44 -5.25
C LYS A 364 -33.88 12.41 -6.29
N ARG A 365 -32.67 11.88 -6.18
CA ARG A 365 -32.40 10.57 -6.77
C ARG A 365 -32.94 9.52 -5.82
N LYS A 366 -33.78 8.62 -6.33
CA LYS A 366 -34.30 7.45 -5.61
C LYS A 366 -33.12 6.61 -5.14
N GLU A 367 -32.70 6.81 -3.90
CA GLU A 367 -31.56 6.10 -3.32
C GLU A 367 -32.03 4.87 -2.59
N ALA A 368 -31.28 3.79 -2.74
CA ALA A 368 -31.41 2.63 -1.88
C ALA A 368 -31.24 3.05 -0.41
N PRO A 369 -31.98 2.46 0.54
CA PRO A 369 -31.82 2.77 1.94
C PRO A 369 -30.37 2.53 2.36
N LEU A 370 -29.76 3.55 2.99
CA LEU A 370 -28.41 3.45 3.55
C LEU A 370 -28.32 2.25 4.50
N LEU A 371 -27.28 1.47 4.38
CA LEU A 371 -26.96 0.47 5.39
C LEU A 371 -26.81 1.17 6.74
N VAL A 372 -27.18 0.49 7.82
CA VAL A 372 -27.12 1.06 9.20
C VAL A 372 -25.72 1.62 9.51
N GLU A 373 -24.68 0.95 9.06
CA GLU A 373 -23.30 1.41 9.21
C GLU A 373 -22.99 2.71 8.46
N ASP A 374 -23.57 2.92 7.29
CA ASP A 374 -23.36 4.14 6.50
C ASP A 374 -24.09 5.33 7.12
N ALA A 375 -25.28 5.10 7.67
CA ALA A 375 -26.00 6.11 8.44
C ALA A 375 -25.26 6.51 9.72
N GLN A 376 -24.64 5.55 10.40
CA GLN A 376 -23.81 5.79 11.56
C GLN A 376 -22.58 6.63 11.21
N ARG A 377 -21.83 6.27 10.17
CA ARG A 377 -20.67 7.04 9.71
C ARG A 377 -21.04 8.45 9.25
N ALA A 378 -22.19 8.59 8.59
CA ALA A 378 -22.70 9.90 8.18
C ALA A 378 -22.97 10.82 9.39
N LEU A 379 -23.58 10.30 10.43
CA LEU A 379 -23.84 11.03 11.67
C LEU A 379 -22.55 11.40 12.40
N GLU A 380 -21.59 10.47 12.48
CA GLU A 380 -20.27 10.75 13.08
C GLU A 380 -19.54 11.88 12.34
N SER A 381 -19.61 11.90 11.01
CA SER A 381 -19.04 12.96 10.18
C SER A 381 -19.73 14.30 10.37
N ALA A 382 -21.05 14.32 10.51
CA ALA A 382 -21.82 15.54 10.77
C ALA A 382 -21.47 16.16 12.14
N ILE A 383 -21.39 15.34 13.18
CA ILE A 383 -20.99 15.78 14.52
C ILE A 383 -19.55 16.31 14.53
N GLU A 384 -18.64 15.66 13.82
CA GLU A 384 -17.25 16.12 13.68
C GLU A 384 -17.18 17.48 12.94
N ALA A 385 -17.94 17.63 11.86
CA ALA A 385 -18.03 18.89 11.12
C ALA A 385 -18.59 20.04 11.99
N ALA A 386 -19.62 19.77 12.79
CA ALA A 386 -20.14 20.73 13.74
C ALA A 386 -19.11 21.18 14.77
N GLU A 387 -18.29 20.25 15.27
CA GLU A 387 -17.19 20.57 16.19
C GLU A 387 -16.11 21.45 15.52
N GLN A 388 -15.72 21.13 14.28
CA GLN A 388 -14.73 21.92 13.53
C GLN A 388 -15.24 23.34 13.24
N LEU A 389 -16.49 23.49 12.85
CA LEU A 389 -17.14 24.80 12.68
C LEU A 389 -17.17 25.59 13.98
N ALA A 390 -17.54 24.94 15.11
CA ALA A 390 -17.55 25.60 16.42
C ALA A 390 -16.12 26.06 16.81
N ILE A 391 -15.08 25.28 16.53
CA ILE A 391 -13.68 25.69 16.75
C ILE A 391 -13.33 26.92 15.92
N TYR A 392 -13.75 26.97 14.65
CA TYR A 392 -13.54 28.12 13.79
C TYR A 392 -14.24 29.38 14.32
N TYR A 393 -15.55 29.29 14.64
CA TYR A 393 -16.34 30.42 15.13
C TYR A 393 -15.85 30.90 16.48
N GLU A 394 -15.38 30.03 17.36
CA GLU A 394 -14.83 30.38 18.67
C GLU A 394 -13.49 31.14 18.53
N HIS A 395 -12.54 30.62 17.73
CA HIS A 395 -11.16 31.09 17.77
C HIS A 395 -10.79 32.05 16.64
N ARG A 396 -11.43 31.94 15.46
CA ARG A 396 -11.09 32.73 14.27
C ARG A 396 -12.13 33.84 14.01
N ALA A 397 -13.38 33.48 13.86
CA ALA A 397 -14.45 34.44 13.63
C ALA A 397 -14.83 35.24 14.89
N ARG A 398 -14.47 34.75 16.08
CA ARG A 398 -14.80 35.34 17.38
C ARG A 398 -16.33 35.50 17.61
N GLU A 399 -17.09 34.53 17.13
CA GLU A 399 -18.53 34.39 17.24
C GLU A 399 -18.93 33.28 18.25
N PRO A 400 -18.70 33.42 19.56
CA PRO A 400 -18.86 32.33 20.50
C PRO A 400 -20.32 31.88 20.65
N ARG A 401 -21.30 32.72 20.34
CA ARG A 401 -22.73 32.32 20.33
C ARG A 401 -23.01 31.30 19.24
N ARG A 402 -22.54 31.56 18.03
CA ARG A 402 -22.68 30.62 16.88
C ARG A 402 -21.98 29.30 17.17
N ALA A 403 -20.78 29.35 17.77
CA ALA A 403 -20.08 28.15 18.21
C ALA A 403 -20.87 27.37 19.27
N LEU A 404 -21.51 28.06 20.21
CA LEU A 404 -22.35 27.48 21.28
C LEU A 404 -23.54 26.71 20.68
N ASP A 405 -24.25 27.33 19.74
CA ASP A 405 -25.44 26.73 19.10
C ASP A 405 -25.04 25.45 18.30
N LEU A 406 -23.89 25.46 17.62
CA LEU A 406 -23.35 24.29 16.92
C LEU A 406 -23.04 23.13 17.87
N ILE A 407 -22.41 23.40 19.01
CA ILE A 407 -22.08 22.37 19.99
C ILE A 407 -23.35 21.83 20.70
N ARG A 408 -24.34 22.67 20.99
CA ARG A 408 -25.60 22.22 21.53
C ARG A 408 -26.35 21.29 20.58
N ALA A 409 -26.41 21.63 19.30
CA ALA A 409 -27.00 20.79 18.27
C ALA A 409 -26.27 19.45 18.17
N ALA A 410 -24.94 19.46 18.08
CA ALA A 410 -24.12 18.24 17.97
C ALA A 410 -24.32 17.30 19.19
N ILE A 411 -24.41 17.83 20.40
CA ILE A 411 -24.70 17.05 21.62
C ILE A 411 -26.10 16.45 21.56
N ALA A 412 -27.09 17.22 21.13
CA ALA A 412 -28.47 16.76 21.01
C ALA A 412 -28.58 15.60 20.01
N GLU A 413 -27.96 15.74 18.85
CA GLU A 413 -27.85 14.67 17.81
C GLU A 413 -27.16 13.43 18.34
N LEU A 414 -26.02 13.58 19.02
CA LEU A 414 -25.26 12.46 19.59
C LEU A 414 -26.12 11.70 20.64
N ARG A 415 -26.80 12.41 21.53
CA ARG A 415 -27.65 11.81 22.53
C ARG A 415 -28.91 11.15 21.95
N ALA A 416 -29.46 11.70 20.88
CA ALA A 416 -30.54 11.05 20.13
C ALA A 416 -30.08 9.73 19.53
N ALA A 417 -28.91 9.75 18.89
CA ALA A 417 -28.32 8.53 18.31
C ALA A 417 -27.94 7.45 19.34
N GLN A 418 -27.54 7.87 20.53
CA GLN A 418 -27.28 6.94 21.63
C GLN A 418 -28.59 6.29 22.15
N ARG A 419 -29.67 7.07 22.28
CA ARG A 419 -31.00 6.54 22.64
C ARG A 419 -31.50 5.53 21.60
N ASP A 420 -31.32 5.84 20.33
CA ASP A 420 -31.71 4.99 19.20
C ASP A 420 -30.77 3.79 18.98
N ARG A 421 -29.77 3.62 19.84
CA ARG A 421 -28.72 2.60 19.73
C ARG A 421 -27.91 2.63 18.40
N LYS A 422 -27.95 3.76 17.69
CA LYS A 422 -27.18 3.97 16.43
C LYS A 422 -25.71 4.25 16.71
N LEU A 423 -25.38 4.79 17.89
CA LEU A 423 -24.03 5.05 18.34
C LEU A 423 -23.88 4.54 19.77
N ALA A 424 -22.96 3.58 19.97
CA ALA A 424 -22.70 2.97 21.27
C ALA A 424 -21.18 2.84 21.53
N GLY A 425 -20.82 2.58 22.79
CA GLY A 425 -19.46 2.25 23.19
C GLY A 425 -18.61 3.45 23.63
N ASP A 426 -17.33 3.17 23.91
CA ASP A 426 -16.39 4.14 24.49
C ASP A 426 -16.11 5.34 23.60
N ARG A 427 -16.12 5.16 22.27
CA ARG A 427 -15.91 6.26 21.32
C ARG A 427 -17.01 7.32 21.42
N ALA A 428 -18.27 6.89 21.51
CA ALA A 428 -19.40 7.82 21.66
C ALA A 428 -19.32 8.55 22.99
N ARG A 429 -19.01 7.86 24.10
CA ARG A 429 -18.83 8.47 25.44
C ARG A 429 -17.69 9.49 25.45
N ASN A 430 -16.54 9.17 24.85
CA ASN A 430 -15.41 10.08 24.77
C ASN A 430 -15.72 11.33 23.93
N LYS A 431 -16.45 11.15 22.82
CA LYS A 431 -16.90 12.26 21.97
C LYS A 431 -17.87 13.19 22.74
N GLU A 432 -18.83 12.61 23.43
CA GLU A 432 -19.77 13.39 24.28
C GLU A 432 -19.06 14.18 25.39
N ALA A 433 -18.11 13.55 26.09
CA ALA A 433 -17.35 14.22 27.15
C ALA A 433 -16.50 15.38 26.59
N ARG A 434 -15.93 15.22 25.35
CA ARG A 434 -15.18 16.29 24.68
C ARG A 434 -16.10 17.49 24.31
N LEU A 435 -17.24 17.19 23.72
CA LEU A 435 -18.23 18.23 23.37
C LEU A 435 -18.81 18.94 24.63
N ALA A 436 -19.06 18.20 25.69
CA ALA A 436 -19.57 18.78 26.96
C ALA A 436 -18.54 19.75 27.58
N ARG A 437 -17.25 19.41 27.58
CA ARG A 437 -16.20 20.33 28.05
C ARG A 437 -16.18 21.62 27.23
N ARG A 438 -16.34 21.52 25.90
CA ARG A 438 -16.40 22.68 25.01
C ARG A 438 -17.66 23.49 25.26
N LEU A 439 -18.81 22.86 25.46
CA LEU A 439 -20.07 23.50 25.81
C LEU A 439 -19.89 24.39 27.02
N THR A 440 -19.44 23.84 28.16
CA THR A 440 -19.23 24.59 29.41
C THR A 440 -18.30 25.79 29.21
N ARG A 441 -17.24 25.64 28.39
CA ARG A 441 -16.33 26.76 28.09
C ARG A 441 -17.03 27.87 27.29
N LEU A 442 -17.78 27.51 26.25
CA LEU A 442 -18.50 28.45 25.38
C LEU A 442 -19.61 29.18 26.16
N GLU A 443 -20.33 28.51 27.08
CA GLU A 443 -21.33 29.12 27.94
C GLU A 443 -20.69 30.20 28.84
N ARG A 444 -19.53 29.93 29.42
CA ARG A 444 -18.78 30.94 30.22
C ARG A 444 -18.36 32.13 29.36
N LEU A 445 -17.86 31.91 28.14
CA LEU A 445 -17.46 32.98 27.22
C LEU A 445 -18.65 33.85 26.81
N CYS A 446 -19.79 33.25 26.47
CA CYS A 446 -21.00 33.96 26.10
C CYS A 446 -21.57 34.78 27.29
N ALA A 447 -21.55 34.21 28.51
CA ALA A 447 -21.97 34.91 29.69
C ALA A 447 -21.03 36.10 30.05
N ALA A 448 -19.74 35.96 29.87
CA ALA A 448 -18.78 37.06 30.05
C ALA A 448 -18.99 38.18 29.01
N ALA A 449 -19.20 37.84 27.76
CA ALA A 449 -19.48 38.80 26.69
C ALA A 449 -20.79 39.55 26.92
N ALA A 450 -21.84 38.88 27.43
CA ALA A 450 -23.10 39.51 27.78
C ALA A 450 -22.97 40.52 28.92
N ARG A 451 -22.19 40.18 29.96
CA ARG A 451 -21.89 41.10 31.08
C ARG A 451 -21.17 42.36 30.61
N VAL A 452 -20.17 42.24 29.75
CA VAL A 452 -19.44 43.38 29.19
C VAL A 452 -20.37 44.27 28.37
N ALA A 453 -21.23 43.68 27.52
CA ALA A 453 -22.19 44.41 26.72
C ALA A 453 -23.20 45.18 27.60
N GLN A 454 -23.70 44.58 28.70
CA GLN A 454 -24.60 45.25 29.67
C GLN A 454 -23.89 46.38 30.39
N ALA A 455 -22.66 46.20 30.84
CA ALA A 455 -21.86 47.26 31.49
C ALA A 455 -21.62 48.46 30.57
N SER A 456 -21.33 48.20 29.29
CA SER A 456 -21.16 49.25 28.28
C SER A 456 -22.46 50.01 27.98
N ALA A 457 -23.60 49.31 27.99
CA ALA A 457 -24.93 49.95 27.80
C ALA A 457 -25.35 50.84 28.99
N CYS A 458 -25.05 50.41 30.21
CA CYS A 458 -25.32 51.21 31.40
C CYS A 458 -24.39 52.43 31.57
N GLY A 459 -23.13 52.31 31.13
CA GLY A 459 -22.15 53.42 31.18
C GLY A 459 -22.41 54.54 30.14
N GLY A 460 -23.07 54.21 29.02
CA GLY A 460 -23.40 55.18 27.96
C GLY A 460 -24.61 56.07 28.25
N SER A 461 -25.47 55.72 29.24
CA SER A 461 -26.64 56.52 29.64
C SER A 461 -26.31 57.64 30.66
N ALA A 462 -25.17 57.58 31.33
CA ALA A 462 -24.77 58.52 32.36
C ALA A 462 -24.09 59.82 31.86
N SER A 463 -23.78 59.94 30.57
CA SER A 463 -23.06 61.10 30.01
C SER A 463 -23.92 62.10 29.20
N ARG A 464 -25.27 61.93 29.19
CA ARG A 464 -26.17 62.88 28.52
C ARG A 464 -27.06 63.67 29.46
N GLY A 465 -26.56 64.09 30.58
CA GLY A 465 -27.29 64.98 31.49
C GLY A 465 -26.35 66.03 32.05
N THR A 466 -26.60 67.29 31.72
CA THR A 466 -26.07 68.55 32.20
C THR A 466 -25.09 69.25 31.27
N LYS A 467 -25.65 70.13 30.43
CA LYS A 467 -25.21 71.52 30.28
C LYS A 467 -26.30 72.29 29.52
N SER A 468 -27.22 72.85 30.29
CA SER A 468 -28.01 73.99 29.93
C SER A 468 -28.08 74.83 31.17
N LYS A 469 -27.30 75.96 31.17
CA LYS A 469 -27.62 77.23 31.71
C LYS A 469 -26.39 78.11 31.88
N GLY A 470 -26.45 79.27 31.32
CA GLY A 470 -25.60 80.39 31.62
C GLY A 470 -25.16 81.11 30.37
#